data_b75240f57071f0c557f2e472230be8f9
#
_entry.id   b75240f57071f0c557f2e472230be8f9
#
_cell.length_a   1.000
_cell.length_b   1.000
_cell.length_c   1.000
_cell.angle_alpha   90.00
_cell.angle_beta   90.00
_cell.angle_gamma   90.00
#
_symmetry.space_group_name_H-M   'P 1'
#
loop_
_entity.id
_entity.type
_entity.pdbx_description
1 polymer ?
#
loop_
_entity_poly.entity_id
_entity_poly.type
_entity_poly.pdbx_seq_one_letter_code
_entity_poly.pdbx_strand_id
1 'polypeptide(L)'
;MFEIKGKLNTAICYAKVVEDAAIEQIRRMCDYPLTEGSRVRIMPDVHAGKGCTVGTTMTVTDKVCPNIVGVDIGCGMYTVKLAERELDFKAIDEAAHYIPSGMKTWEGRMERFDLTGLRCYRSLRDTRRLERSLGTLGGGNHFIEIDRASEIGRAHV
;
A
#
# COMPACT_ATOMS: atom_id res chain seq x y z
N MET A 1 6.55 16.40 -14.16
CA MET A 1 6.85 15.16 -14.92
C MET A 1 8.27 15.26 -15.43
N PHE A 2 9.08 14.24 -15.22
CA PHE A 2 10.48 14.17 -15.66
C PHE A 2 10.90 12.72 -15.95
N GLU A 3 12.03 12.56 -16.62
CA GLU A 3 12.57 11.25 -17.00
C GLU A 3 13.68 10.80 -16.04
N ILE A 4 13.68 9.51 -15.72
CA ILE A 4 14.77 8.83 -15.01
C ILE A 4 15.33 7.76 -15.95
N LYS A 5 16.56 7.95 -16.40
CA LYS A 5 17.21 7.10 -17.41
C LYS A 5 18.06 6.04 -16.75
N GLY A 6 17.82 4.79 -17.11
CA GLY A 6 18.74 3.66 -16.92
C GLY A 6 19.43 3.30 -18.24
N LYS A 7 20.14 2.16 -18.23
CA LYS A 7 20.88 1.68 -19.40
C LYS A 7 20.00 1.11 -20.50
N LEU A 8 18.90 0.41 -20.11
CA LEU A 8 18.04 -0.33 -21.02
C LEU A 8 16.66 0.30 -21.19
N ASN A 9 16.25 1.16 -20.26
CA ASN A 9 14.95 1.81 -20.32
C ASN A 9 14.95 3.18 -19.63
N THR A 10 13.88 3.93 -19.85
CA THR A 10 13.62 5.22 -19.22
C THR A 10 12.27 5.20 -18.56
N ALA A 11 12.21 5.54 -17.28
CA ALA A 11 10.98 5.74 -16.54
C ALA A 11 10.48 7.17 -16.66
N ILE A 12 9.16 7.36 -16.81
CA ILE A 12 8.51 8.66 -16.73
C ILE A 12 7.95 8.83 -15.32
N CYS A 13 8.43 9.84 -14.61
CA CYS A 13 7.99 10.16 -13.27
C CYS A 13 6.98 11.30 -13.23
N TYR A 14 5.85 11.06 -12.56
CA TYR A 14 4.77 12.02 -12.39
C TYR A 14 4.83 12.75 -11.04
N ALA A 15 5.67 12.32 -10.12
CA ALA A 15 5.89 13.02 -8.86
C ALA A 15 6.57 14.37 -9.09
N LYS A 16 6.32 15.33 -8.18
CA LYS A 16 7.00 16.64 -8.18
C LYS A 16 8.31 16.57 -7.42
N VAL A 17 8.34 15.80 -6.34
CA VAL A 17 9.51 15.60 -5.47
C VAL A 17 9.70 14.10 -5.30
N VAL A 18 10.93 13.64 -5.41
CA VAL A 18 11.31 12.24 -5.24
C VAL A 18 12.61 12.21 -4.45
N GLU A 19 12.69 11.36 -3.45
CA GLU A 19 13.90 11.15 -2.67
C GLU A 19 15.02 10.47 -3.50
N ASP A 20 16.27 10.78 -3.19
CA ASP A 20 17.42 10.26 -3.95
C ASP A 20 17.47 8.72 -3.95
N ALA A 21 17.10 8.08 -2.83
CA ALA A 21 17.05 6.63 -2.72
C ALA A 21 16.06 6.01 -3.71
N ALA A 22 14.89 6.63 -3.91
CA ALA A 22 13.91 6.17 -4.88
C ALA A 22 14.39 6.40 -6.32
N ILE A 23 15.00 7.55 -6.62
CA ILE A 23 15.59 7.82 -7.94
C ILE A 23 16.62 6.75 -8.30
N GLU A 24 17.49 6.39 -7.36
CA GLU A 24 18.52 5.36 -7.58
C GLU A 24 17.90 3.98 -7.79
N GLN A 25 16.86 3.62 -7.03
CA GLN A 25 16.13 2.36 -7.24
C GLN A 25 15.48 2.31 -8.62
N ILE A 26 14.85 3.40 -9.07
CA ILE A 26 14.23 3.48 -10.40
C ILE A 26 15.29 3.33 -11.48
N ARG A 27 16.42 4.02 -11.34
CA ARG A 27 17.53 3.93 -12.28
C ARG A 27 18.04 2.49 -12.41
N ARG A 28 18.31 1.82 -11.27
CA ARG A 28 18.72 0.42 -11.23
C ARG A 28 17.68 -0.50 -11.87
N MET A 29 16.41 -0.29 -11.59
CA MET A 29 15.33 -1.06 -12.21
C MET A 29 15.37 -0.92 -13.74
N CYS A 30 15.59 0.29 -14.25
CA CYS A 30 15.71 0.56 -15.69
C CYS A 30 17.02 0.03 -16.32
N ASP A 31 17.94 -0.50 -15.52
CA ASP A 31 19.14 -1.19 -15.99
C ASP A 31 18.91 -2.70 -16.21
N TYR A 32 17.78 -3.25 -15.76
CA TYR A 32 17.49 -4.66 -15.89
C TYR A 32 16.80 -5.02 -17.21
N PRO A 33 17.14 -6.17 -17.82
CA PRO A 33 16.49 -6.65 -19.05
C PRO A 33 14.98 -6.84 -18.93
N LEU A 34 14.45 -6.98 -17.71
CA LEU A 34 13.00 -7.05 -17.45
C LEU A 34 12.27 -5.83 -18.00
N THR A 35 12.89 -4.65 -17.92
CA THR A 35 12.26 -3.40 -18.30
C THR A 35 12.42 -3.04 -19.78
N GLU A 36 13.22 -3.77 -20.51
CA GLU A 36 13.45 -3.54 -21.94
C GLU A 36 12.14 -3.63 -22.72
N GLY A 37 11.81 -2.59 -23.49
CA GLY A 37 10.57 -2.49 -24.23
C GLY A 37 9.32 -2.20 -23.38
N SER A 38 9.45 -2.15 -22.06
CA SER A 38 8.35 -1.86 -21.13
C SER A 38 8.07 -0.36 -21.03
N ARG A 39 6.82 -0.01 -20.81
CA ARG A 39 6.44 1.35 -20.39
C ARG A 39 6.50 1.45 -18.87
N VAL A 40 7.53 2.09 -18.35
CA VAL A 40 7.73 2.32 -16.92
C VAL A 40 7.17 3.69 -16.54
N ARG A 41 6.26 3.73 -15.57
CA ARG A 41 5.64 4.95 -15.06
C ARG A 41 5.74 4.96 -13.54
N ILE A 42 6.15 6.10 -13.01
CA ILE A 42 6.30 6.31 -11.58
C ILE A 42 5.22 7.29 -11.12
N MET A 43 4.41 6.83 -10.19
CA MET A 43 3.25 7.56 -9.68
C MET A 43 3.65 8.63 -8.66
N PRO A 44 2.75 9.59 -8.35
CA PRO A 44 3.08 10.71 -7.46
C PRO A 44 3.43 10.34 -6.01
N ASP A 45 2.99 9.18 -5.52
CA ASP A 45 3.24 8.63 -4.19
C ASP A 45 4.56 7.86 -4.06
N VAL A 46 5.46 8.02 -5.02
CA VAL A 46 6.73 7.30 -5.10
C VAL A 46 7.62 7.48 -3.89
N HIS A 47 8.13 6.38 -3.37
CA HIS A 47 9.14 6.33 -2.32
C HIS A 47 9.96 5.03 -2.41
N ALA A 48 11.10 4.98 -1.71
CA ALA A 48 11.95 3.80 -1.71
C ALA A 48 11.25 2.63 -1.02
N GLY A 49 11.32 1.45 -1.63
CA GLY A 49 10.70 0.23 -1.14
C GLY A 49 11.70 -0.92 -0.99
N LYS A 50 11.23 -2.06 -0.49
CA LYS A 50 12.00 -3.30 -0.42
C LYS A 50 12.00 -4.00 -1.78
N GLY A 51 13.10 -3.93 -2.50
CA GLY A 51 13.24 -4.60 -3.80
C GLY A 51 12.91 -3.72 -5.00
N CYS A 52 11.85 -2.91 -4.92
CA CYS A 52 11.44 -1.97 -5.98
C CYS A 52 10.84 -0.73 -5.34
N THR A 53 10.86 0.37 -6.07
CA THR A 53 10.22 1.62 -5.67
C THR A 53 8.70 1.44 -5.61
N VAL A 54 8.07 1.86 -4.50
CA VAL A 54 6.61 1.97 -4.40
C VAL A 54 6.13 3.04 -5.38
N GLY A 55 4.90 2.90 -5.89
CA GLY A 55 4.36 3.79 -6.91
C GLY A 55 4.84 3.48 -8.33
N THR A 56 5.49 2.34 -8.56
CA THR A 56 5.92 1.91 -9.89
C THR A 56 4.82 1.15 -10.63
N THR A 57 4.54 1.54 -11.86
CA THR A 57 3.74 0.76 -12.81
C THR A 57 4.58 0.43 -14.05
N MET A 58 4.39 -0.78 -14.57
CA MET A 58 5.19 -1.25 -15.70
C MET A 58 4.38 -2.22 -16.55
N THR A 59 4.49 -2.10 -17.88
CA THR A 59 3.96 -3.14 -18.77
C THR A 59 4.93 -4.32 -18.81
N VAL A 60 4.41 -5.53 -18.70
CA VAL A 60 5.17 -6.78 -18.87
C VAL A 60 4.45 -7.66 -19.87
N THR A 61 5.18 -8.39 -20.69
CA THR A 61 4.60 -9.24 -21.74
C THR A 61 4.94 -10.72 -21.53
N ASP A 62 6.21 -11.02 -21.46
CA ASP A 62 6.74 -12.38 -21.47
C ASP A 62 7.58 -12.72 -20.23
N LYS A 63 7.70 -11.77 -19.29
CA LYS A 63 8.56 -11.88 -18.12
C LYS A 63 7.78 -11.58 -16.86
N VAL A 64 8.14 -12.23 -15.78
CA VAL A 64 7.60 -11.96 -14.43
C VAL A 64 8.75 -11.80 -13.46
N CYS A 65 8.64 -10.80 -12.58
CA CYS A 65 9.57 -10.61 -11.47
C CYS A 65 8.78 -10.58 -10.16
N PRO A 66 8.72 -11.69 -9.42
CA PRO A 66 7.95 -11.75 -8.17
C PRO A 66 8.33 -10.69 -7.15
N ASN A 67 9.62 -10.31 -7.11
CA ASN A 67 10.13 -9.33 -6.13
C ASN A 67 9.61 -7.90 -6.33
N ILE A 68 9.04 -7.59 -7.50
CA ILE A 68 8.46 -6.27 -7.79
C ILE A 68 6.94 -6.23 -7.74
N VAL A 69 6.29 -7.38 -7.50
CA VAL A 69 4.84 -7.43 -7.34
C VAL A 69 4.40 -6.70 -6.05
N GLY A 70 5.18 -6.83 -5.00
CA GLY A 70 4.96 -6.17 -3.72
C GLY A 70 5.27 -7.09 -2.54
N VAL A 71 5.40 -6.49 -1.37
CA VAL A 71 5.60 -7.22 -0.10
C VAL A 71 4.26 -7.58 0.52
N ASP A 72 3.31 -6.67 0.44
CA ASP A 72 1.95 -6.83 0.95
C ASP A 72 0.99 -7.06 -0.23
N ILE A 73 0.91 -8.31 -0.67
CA ILE A 73 0.07 -8.68 -1.83
C ILE A 73 -1.43 -8.61 -1.51
N GLY A 74 -1.78 -8.73 -0.23
CA GLY A 74 -3.16 -8.64 0.24
C GLY A 74 -3.58 -7.22 0.67
N CYS A 75 -2.78 -6.21 0.39
CA CYS A 75 -3.12 -4.83 0.71
C CYS A 75 -4.38 -4.39 -0.02
N GLY A 76 -5.26 -3.72 0.69
CA GLY A 76 -6.52 -3.25 0.14
C GLY A 76 -7.08 -2.08 0.93
N MET A 77 -8.07 -1.40 0.35
CA MET A 77 -8.80 -0.32 0.98
C MET A 77 -10.16 -0.80 1.45
N TYR A 78 -10.49 -0.50 2.70
CA TYR A 78 -11.83 -0.68 3.22
C TYR A 78 -12.50 0.68 3.35
N THR A 79 -13.51 0.94 2.54
CA THR A 79 -14.16 2.24 2.45
C THR A 79 -15.58 2.17 3.00
N VAL A 80 -15.92 3.09 3.90
CA VAL A 80 -17.24 3.22 4.49
C VAL A 80 -17.81 4.60 4.15
N LYS A 81 -19.01 4.63 3.58
CA LYS A 81 -19.73 5.87 3.37
C LYS A 81 -20.44 6.28 4.66
N LEU A 82 -20.09 7.44 5.18
CA LEU A 82 -20.76 8.02 6.34
C LEU A 82 -22.04 8.73 5.92
N ALA A 83 -23.06 8.64 6.77
CA ALA A 83 -24.32 9.37 6.60
C ALA A 83 -24.20 10.80 7.14
N GLU A 84 -23.34 11.00 8.12
CA GLU A 84 -23.07 12.27 8.76
C GLU A 84 -22.40 13.24 7.78
N ARG A 85 -22.89 14.46 7.74
CA ARG A 85 -22.34 15.54 6.91
C ARG A 85 -21.40 16.45 7.68
N GLU A 86 -21.55 16.50 8.98
CA GLU A 86 -20.69 17.25 9.88
C GLU A 86 -20.01 16.29 10.83
N LEU A 87 -18.68 16.39 10.90
CA LEU A 87 -17.85 15.51 11.69
C LEU A 87 -17.05 16.35 12.68
N ASP A 88 -16.99 15.88 13.91
CA ASP A 88 -16.08 16.44 14.91
C ASP A 88 -14.68 15.83 14.70
N PHE A 89 -13.87 16.49 13.89
CA PHE A 89 -12.50 16.04 13.59
C PHE A 89 -11.62 15.99 14.83
N LYS A 90 -11.89 16.83 15.84
CA LYS A 90 -11.13 16.79 17.08
C LYS A 90 -11.39 15.52 17.86
N ALA A 91 -12.65 15.15 18.01
CA ALA A 91 -13.04 13.90 18.67
C ALA A 91 -12.52 12.67 17.90
N ILE A 92 -12.51 12.71 16.58
CA ILE A 92 -11.97 11.65 15.73
C ILE A 92 -10.46 11.52 15.91
N ASP A 93 -9.74 12.63 15.92
CA ASP A 93 -8.29 12.65 16.13
C ASP A 93 -7.93 12.11 17.53
N GLU A 94 -8.62 12.56 18.56
CA GLU A 94 -8.47 12.04 19.93
C GLU A 94 -8.71 10.52 19.97
N ALA A 95 -9.76 10.02 19.31
CA ALA A 95 -10.05 8.58 19.25
C ALA A 95 -8.98 7.80 18.50
N ALA A 96 -8.44 8.36 17.42
CA ALA A 96 -7.40 7.72 16.60
C ALA A 96 -6.11 7.45 17.39
N HIS A 97 -5.79 8.27 18.38
CA HIS A 97 -4.61 8.08 19.25
C HIS A 97 -4.66 6.81 20.11
N TYR A 98 -5.84 6.27 20.36
CA TYR A 98 -6.03 5.03 21.12
C TYR A 98 -5.94 3.78 20.23
N ILE A 99 -5.93 3.91 18.90
CA ILE A 99 -5.86 2.79 17.99
C ILE A 99 -4.44 2.23 17.96
N PRO A 100 -4.23 0.94 18.30
CA PRO A 100 -2.91 0.34 18.23
C PRO A 100 -2.36 0.38 16.81
N SER A 101 -1.07 0.67 16.68
CA SER A 101 -0.36 0.75 15.39
C SER A 101 0.97 0.00 15.43
N GLY A 102 1.55 -0.25 14.27
CA GLY A 102 2.77 -1.01 14.11
C GLY A 102 2.57 -2.47 14.55
N MET A 103 3.43 -2.92 15.46
CA MET A 103 3.37 -4.29 16.00
C MET A 103 2.43 -4.44 17.20
N LYS A 104 1.79 -3.38 17.64
CA LYS A 104 0.86 -3.41 18.77
C LYS A 104 -0.48 -4.01 18.37
N THR A 105 -1.14 -4.68 19.30
CA THR A 105 -2.50 -5.22 19.16
C THR A 105 -3.33 -4.80 20.36
N TRP A 106 -4.62 -4.97 20.28
CA TRP A 106 -5.50 -4.82 21.44
C TRP A 106 -5.15 -5.86 22.52
N GLU A 107 -5.42 -5.55 23.78
CA GLU A 107 -5.26 -6.50 24.89
C GLU A 107 -6.28 -7.64 24.82
N GLY A 108 -7.48 -7.35 24.32
CA GLY A 108 -8.57 -8.29 24.08
C GLY A 108 -9.01 -8.34 22.62
N ARG A 109 -10.03 -9.13 22.33
CA ARG A 109 -10.70 -9.12 21.03
C ARG A 109 -11.65 -7.93 20.96
N MET A 110 -11.51 -7.10 19.97
CA MET A 110 -12.45 -6.00 19.66
C MET A 110 -13.62 -6.50 18.82
N GLU A 111 -13.35 -7.46 17.93
CA GLU A 111 -14.34 -8.02 17.02
C GLU A 111 -14.17 -9.54 16.94
N ARG A 112 -15.25 -10.27 16.66
CA ARG A 112 -15.20 -11.71 16.44
C ARG A 112 -15.11 -12.00 14.95
N PHE A 113 -14.08 -12.69 14.57
CA PHE A 113 -13.90 -13.21 13.22
C PHE A 113 -13.55 -14.70 13.27
N ASP A 114 -14.28 -15.50 12.52
CA ASP A 114 -14.01 -16.93 12.44
C ASP A 114 -12.87 -17.21 11.45
N LEU A 115 -11.67 -17.35 11.98
CA LEU A 115 -10.49 -17.71 11.20
C LEU A 115 -10.55 -19.14 10.65
N THR A 116 -11.38 -20.02 11.21
CA THR A 116 -11.42 -21.44 10.83
C THR A 116 -11.95 -21.66 9.42
N GLY A 117 -12.74 -20.71 8.89
CA GLY A 117 -13.21 -20.70 7.49
C GLY A 117 -12.13 -20.40 6.46
N LEU A 118 -10.96 -19.96 6.87
CA LEU A 118 -9.87 -19.66 5.94
C LEU A 118 -9.17 -20.94 5.47
N ARG A 119 -8.95 -21.06 4.15
CA ARG A 119 -8.21 -22.21 3.57
C ARG A 119 -6.82 -22.39 4.17
N CYS A 120 -6.18 -21.28 4.56
CA CYS A 120 -4.84 -21.26 5.15
C CYS A 120 -4.86 -21.41 6.69
N TYR A 121 -6.01 -21.60 7.34
CA TYR A 121 -6.13 -21.62 8.80
C TYR A 121 -5.08 -22.52 9.48
N ARG A 122 -4.86 -23.73 8.96
CA ARG A 122 -3.89 -24.69 9.52
C ARG A 122 -2.44 -24.23 9.40
N SER A 123 -2.15 -23.29 8.50
CA SER A 123 -0.81 -22.71 8.30
C SER A 123 -0.61 -21.42 9.11
N LEU A 124 -1.66 -20.89 9.72
CA LEU A 124 -1.57 -19.67 10.52
C LEU A 124 -0.82 -19.94 11.81
N ARG A 125 0.11 -19.05 12.10
CA ARG A 125 0.80 -19.00 13.41
C ARG A 125 0.13 -17.91 14.24
N ASP A 126 0.08 -18.12 15.56
CA ASP A 126 -0.43 -17.12 16.51
C ASP A 126 -1.80 -16.52 16.13
N THR A 127 -2.81 -17.38 16.02
CA THR A 127 -4.18 -16.98 15.71
C THR A 127 -4.77 -16.01 16.75
N ARG A 128 -4.31 -16.05 18.01
CA ARG A 128 -4.69 -15.07 19.04
C ARG A 128 -4.25 -13.66 18.66
N ARG A 129 -3.02 -13.53 18.17
CA ARG A 129 -2.52 -12.23 17.73
C ARG A 129 -3.33 -11.70 16.56
N LEU A 130 -3.66 -12.56 15.58
CA LEU A 130 -4.49 -12.18 14.44
C LEU A 130 -5.87 -11.66 14.88
N GLU A 131 -6.54 -12.38 15.79
CA GLU A 131 -7.82 -11.94 16.33
C GLU A 131 -7.75 -10.60 17.07
N ARG A 132 -6.65 -10.35 17.77
CA ARG A 132 -6.42 -9.10 18.52
C ARG A 132 -5.94 -7.96 17.63
N SER A 133 -5.53 -8.23 16.40
CA SER A 133 -5.13 -7.21 15.43
C SER A 133 -6.31 -6.60 14.67
N LEU A 134 -7.49 -7.22 14.72
CA LEU A 134 -8.69 -6.63 14.12
C LEU A 134 -9.01 -5.28 14.77
N GLY A 135 -9.27 -4.28 13.94
CA GLY A 135 -9.52 -2.91 14.38
C GLY A 135 -8.26 -2.15 14.83
N THR A 136 -7.06 -2.67 14.57
CA THR A 136 -5.82 -1.89 14.68
C THR A 136 -5.52 -1.17 13.37
N LEU A 137 -4.68 -0.14 13.44
CA LEU A 137 -4.19 0.54 12.24
C LEU A 137 -3.22 -0.33 11.42
N GLY A 138 -2.61 -1.34 12.05
CA GLY A 138 -1.56 -2.14 11.42
C GLY A 138 -0.23 -1.42 11.36
N GLY A 139 0.68 -1.90 10.49
CA GLY A 139 2.04 -1.39 10.39
C GLY A 139 2.39 -0.84 9.02
N GLY A 140 3.58 -0.27 8.90
CA GLY A 140 4.06 0.29 7.65
C GLY A 140 3.36 1.58 7.26
N ASN A 141 2.82 1.63 6.04
CA ASN A 141 2.15 2.78 5.42
C ASN A 141 0.62 2.74 5.52
N HIS A 142 0.06 1.97 6.47
CA HIS A 142 -1.38 1.96 6.69
C HIS A 142 -1.87 3.29 7.27
N PHE A 143 -3.07 3.68 6.89
CA PHE A 143 -3.67 4.94 7.31
C PHE A 143 -5.19 4.82 7.49
N ILE A 144 -5.75 5.77 8.24
CA ILE A 144 -7.18 6.04 8.31
C ILE A 144 -7.38 7.43 7.74
N GLU A 145 -8.23 7.57 6.76
CA GLU A 145 -8.48 8.80 6.02
C GLU A 145 -9.96 9.10 5.98
N ILE A 146 -10.32 10.36 6.06
CA ILE A 146 -11.69 10.83 5.92
C ILE A 146 -11.73 11.86 4.82
N ASP A 147 -12.44 11.51 3.75
CA ASP A 147 -12.54 12.33 2.56
C ASP A 147 -13.94 12.92 2.39
N ARG A 148 -13.97 14.13 1.84
CA ARG A 148 -15.20 14.71 1.33
C ARG A 148 -15.26 14.46 -0.18
N ALA A 149 -16.19 13.60 -0.62
CA ALA A 149 -16.44 13.38 -2.02
C ALA A 149 -17.59 14.23 -2.53
N SER A 150 -17.42 14.93 -3.64
CA SER A 150 -18.52 15.55 -4.41
C SER A 150 -19.25 14.51 -5.25
N GLU A 151 -18.48 13.55 -5.81
CA GLU A 151 -18.97 12.37 -6.50
C GLU A 151 -18.09 11.18 -6.11
N ILE A 152 -18.73 10.03 -5.86
CA ILE A 152 -17.98 8.79 -5.68
C ILE A 152 -17.78 8.20 -7.08
N GLY A 153 -16.58 8.34 -7.61
CA GLY A 153 -16.17 7.65 -8.84
C GLY A 153 -16.24 6.14 -8.66
N ARG A 154 -16.57 5.41 -9.73
CA ARG A 154 -16.43 3.96 -9.73
C ARG A 154 -14.93 3.63 -9.85
N ALA A 155 -14.38 3.00 -8.83
CA ALA A 155 -13.11 2.32 -9.00
C ALA A 155 -13.35 1.13 -9.94
N HIS A 156 -12.70 1.13 -11.09
CA HIS A 156 -12.63 -0.09 -11.90
C HIS A 156 -11.50 -0.94 -11.31
N VAL A 157 -11.89 -2.03 -10.70
CA VAL A 157 -10.98 -3.11 -10.31
C VAL A 157 -10.75 -4.00 -11.52
#